data_bb692303d58bc9764c0cef870f5b77a6
#
_entry.id   bb692303d58bc9764c0cef870f5b77a6
#
_cell.length_a   1.000
_cell.length_b   1.000
_cell.length_c   1.000
_cell.angle_alpha   90.00
_cell.angle_beta   90.00
_cell.angle_gamma   90.00
#
_symmetry.space_group_name_H-M   'P 1'
#
loop_
_entity.id
_entity.type
_entity.pdbx_description
1 polymer ?
#
loop_
_entity_poly.entity_id
_entity_poly.type
_entity_poly.pdbx_seq_one_letter_code
_entity_poly.pdbx_strand_id
1 'polypeptide(L)'
;LGATLGSVEVSYANNFTRISIEATATAPTYFAKILGTDSVEVNARAVVERTIPAVEMALVMDNTGSMRSSNKIGAMKQAARDLIDILKPEGSLNDDVWIGLVPYTATVNIGPQHADWLHPNDRVHVSKIDFLTSSWKGCVEARKLGGDESDLTPAEAPFIAYYYGSDVDNRWWPPTGTIDERNSAENNGRGPNLGCGPPITFLTSDRDEILLGIDKMLPWHRGGTLGNLGLSWGWRMLSPRWRGVWDNDPASARPVDYNDPAIDKIAIVMTDGQNQLYDWPDHGPNNGVGPLGSDFSAYGRLQTFGFPSLDAARREVDSRFARTCQTMKANGIQIYTMTFGATPDRDTQALYRHCASNSDNYFHAPSNDDLIEAFHTIGRRLVTQRIVE
;
A
#
# COMPACT_ATOMS: atom_id res chain seq x y z
N LEU A 1 -6.18 29.56 41.43
CA LEU A 1 -5.05 30.45 41.18
C LEU A 1 -5.42 31.33 39.99
N GLY A 2 -5.74 32.61 40.23
CA GLY A 2 -6.35 33.53 39.24
C GLY A 2 -5.37 34.19 38.29
N ALA A 3 -4.50 33.42 37.62
CA ALA A 3 -3.63 33.95 36.57
C ALA A 3 -4.47 34.13 35.27
N THR A 4 -4.21 35.19 34.54
CA THR A 4 -4.83 35.48 33.23
C THR A 4 -3.79 35.19 32.15
N LEU A 5 -4.15 34.32 31.19
CA LEU A 5 -3.34 34.03 30.04
C LEU A 5 -3.25 35.27 29.13
N GLY A 6 -2.03 35.63 28.76
CA GLY A 6 -1.73 36.72 27.81
C GLY A 6 -1.59 36.21 26.38
N SER A 7 -0.51 36.57 25.68
CA SER A 7 -0.23 36.11 24.33
C SER A 7 0.30 34.69 24.32
N VAL A 8 -0.07 33.94 23.27
CA VAL A 8 0.56 32.67 22.91
C VAL A 8 1.05 32.82 21.46
N GLU A 9 2.37 32.71 21.28
CA GLU A 9 3.01 32.77 19.98
C GLU A 9 3.58 31.39 19.63
N VAL A 10 3.30 30.93 18.41
CA VAL A 10 3.83 29.69 17.88
C VAL A 10 4.67 30.02 16.65
N SER A 11 5.92 29.63 16.67
CA SER A 11 6.83 29.82 15.56
C SER A 11 7.41 28.48 15.10
N TYR A 12 7.69 28.40 13.79
CA TYR A 12 8.23 27.22 13.15
C TYR A 12 9.59 27.53 12.55
N ALA A 13 10.54 26.61 12.76
CA ALA A 13 11.88 26.74 12.20
C ALA A 13 12.35 25.37 11.65
N ASN A 14 13.42 25.39 10.87
CA ASN A 14 14.06 24.21 10.30
C ASN A 14 13.05 23.29 9.56
N ASN A 15 12.31 23.85 8.61
CA ASN A 15 11.30 23.11 7.82
C ASN A 15 10.28 22.36 8.69
N PHE A 16 9.72 23.04 9.67
CA PHE A 16 8.73 22.49 10.61
C PHE A 16 9.25 21.39 11.55
N THR A 17 10.55 21.13 11.60
CA THR A 17 11.13 20.19 12.56
C THR A 17 11.32 20.76 13.95
N ARG A 18 11.27 22.10 14.10
CA ARG A 18 11.36 22.79 15.38
C ARG A 18 10.17 23.73 15.56
N ILE A 19 9.42 23.52 16.62
CA ILE A 19 8.26 24.31 17.01
C ILE A 19 8.59 25.00 18.32
N SER A 20 8.60 26.34 18.34
CA SER A 20 8.75 27.12 19.57
C SER A 20 7.39 27.70 19.95
N ILE A 21 7.01 27.51 21.20
CA ILE A 21 5.80 28.05 21.78
C ILE A 21 6.22 28.98 22.90
N GLU A 22 5.83 30.22 22.80
CA GLU A 22 6.06 31.24 23.84
C GLU A 22 4.70 31.71 24.37
N ALA A 23 4.52 31.66 25.67
CA ALA A 23 3.30 32.08 26.32
C ALA A 23 3.59 33.07 27.45
N THR A 24 2.76 34.10 27.57
CA THR A 24 2.78 35.04 28.67
C THR A 24 1.56 34.85 29.53
N ALA A 25 1.69 35.07 30.82
CA ALA A 25 0.58 35.10 31.77
C ALA A 25 0.81 36.14 32.84
N THR A 26 -0.26 36.78 33.28
CA THR A 26 -0.24 37.69 34.40
C THR A 26 -0.81 37.01 35.64
N ALA A 27 -0.01 36.83 36.66
CA ALA A 27 -0.41 36.24 37.92
C ALA A 27 -0.55 37.31 39.04
N PRO A 28 -1.66 37.33 39.78
CA PRO A 28 -1.81 38.22 40.90
C PRO A 28 -0.85 37.87 42.03
N THR A 29 -0.25 38.87 42.68
CA THR A 29 0.61 38.67 43.81
C THR A 29 -0.17 38.84 45.13
N TYR A 30 0.13 38.02 46.10
CA TYR A 30 -0.50 38.13 47.42
C TYR A 30 0.38 38.92 48.39
N PHE A 31 1.66 38.62 48.47
CA PHE A 31 2.59 39.26 49.41
C PHE A 31 3.25 40.51 48.83
N ALA A 32 3.62 40.50 47.54
CA ALA A 32 4.22 41.66 46.88
C ALA A 32 3.25 42.82 46.74
N LYS A 33 1.94 42.59 46.85
CA LYS A 33 0.91 43.61 46.88
C LYS A 33 1.08 44.59 48.05
N ILE A 34 1.63 44.15 49.18
CA ILE A 34 1.96 45.00 50.33
C ILE A 34 3.07 45.99 49.99
N LEU A 35 3.93 45.64 48.99
CA LEU A 35 5.01 46.47 48.50
C LEU A 35 4.65 47.24 47.20
N GLY A 36 3.36 47.26 46.84
CA GLY A 36 2.86 48.02 45.68
C GLY A 36 2.92 47.26 44.34
N THR A 37 3.17 45.93 44.36
CA THR A 37 3.17 45.14 43.11
C THR A 37 1.93 44.23 43.10
N ASP A 38 0.91 44.60 42.32
CA ASP A 38 -0.38 43.87 42.27
C ASP A 38 -0.33 42.58 41.44
N SER A 39 0.53 42.54 40.43
CA SER A 39 0.69 41.37 39.56
C SER A 39 2.12 41.23 39.05
N VAL A 40 2.46 40.00 38.61
CA VAL A 40 3.74 39.66 38.00
C VAL A 40 3.43 39.00 36.65
N GLU A 41 4.18 39.43 35.63
CA GLU A 41 4.19 38.76 34.34
C GLU A 41 5.10 37.53 34.40
N VAL A 42 4.58 36.41 33.95
CA VAL A 42 5.28 35.12 33.86
C VAL A 42 5.37 34.73 32.40
N ASN A 43 6.58 34.49 31.95
CA ASN A 43 6.85 34.04 30.60
C ASN A 43 7.22 32.56 30.66
N ALA A 44 6.63 31.76 29.79
CA ALA A 44 6.96 30.35 29.59
C ALA A 44 7.35 30.14 28.13
N ARG A 45 8.37 29.35 27.93
CA ARG A 45 8.78 28.91 26.60
C ARG A 45 8.93 27.42 26.59
N ALA A 46 8.46 26.79 25.52
CA ALA A 46 8.69 25.39 25.23
C ALA A 46 9.16 25.24 23.78
N VAL A 47 10.18 24.45 23.58
CA VAL A 47 10.66 24.09 22.24
C VAL A 47 10.49 22.60 22.05
N VAL A 48 9.76 22.26 21.01
CA VAL A 48 9.53 20.87 20.59
C VAL A 48 10.34 20.63 19.32
N GLU A 49 11.22 19.66 19.35
CA GLU A 49 11.85 19.11 18.15
C GLU A 49 11.07 17.89 17.68
N ARG A 50 10.75 17.91 16.39
CA ARG A 50 10.12 16.82 15.68
C ARG A 50 11.18 16.21 14.77
N THR A 51 11.56 14.99 15.04
CA THR A 51 12.44 14.21 14.19
C THR A 51 11.60 13.19 13.42
N ILE A 52 11.63 13.27 12.11
CA ILE A 52 11.10 12.21 11.24
C ILE A 52 12.30 11.31 10.95
N PRO A 53 12.30 10.06 11.38
CA PRO A 53 13.40 9.15 11.08
C PRO A 53 13.47 8.93 9.57
N ALA A 54 14.63 8.57 9.07
CA ALA A 54 14.76 8.10 7.71
C ALA A 54 13.97 6.79 7.57
N VAL A 55 13.13 6.71 6.54
CA VAL A 55 12.24 5.58 6.35
C VAL A 55 12.12 5.18 4.89
N GLU A 56 12.15 3.87 4.64
CA GLU A 56 11.68 3.26 3.39
C GLU A 56 10.35 2.56 3.66
N MET A 57 9.30 3.01 3.01
CA MET A 57 7.94 2.54 3.26
C MET A 57 7.27 2.00 2.01
N ALA A 58 6.65 0.82 2.12
CA ALA A 58 5.77 0.27 1.10
C ALA A 58 4.32 0.33 1.57
N LEU A 59 3.45 1.04 0.83
CA LEU A 59 2.01 1.07 1.03
C LEU A 59 1.36 0.02 0.13
N VAL A 60 0.95 -1.10 0.70
CA VAL A 60 0.30 -2.23 0.01
C VAL A 60 -1.21 -2.07 0.14
N MET A 61 -1.84 -1.60 -0.93
CA MET A 61 -3.18 -1.04 -0.91
C MET A 61 -4.15 -1.89 -1.73
N ASP A 62 -5.24 -2.31 -1.11
CA ASP A 62 -6.29 -3.06 -1.77
C ASP A 62 -7.05 -2.20 -2.80
N ASN A 63 -7.01 -2.62 -4.06
CA ASN A 63 -7.71 -1.98 -5.18
C ASN A 63 -8.76 -2.91 -5.80
N THR A 64 -9.23 -3.90 -5.05
CA THR A 64 -10.23 -4.84 -5.54
C THR A 64 -11.63 -4.23 -5.61
N GLY A 65 -12.56 -4.93 -6.24
CA GLY A 65 -13.89 -4.41 -6.54
C GLY A 65 -14.72 -4.05 -5.30
N SER A 66 -14.50 -4.69 -4.17
CA SER A 66 -15.17 -4.40 -2.89
C SER A 66 -14.89 -2.98 -2.38
N MET A 67 -13.72 -2.41 -2.71
CA MET A 67 -13.32 -1.05 -2.36
C MET A 67 -14.19 0.04 -3.00
N ARG A 68 -15.05 -0.32 -3.98
CA ARG A 68 -16.04 0.60 -4.57
C ARG A 68 -17.13 1.00 -3.58
N SER A 69 -17.55 0.05 -2.74
CA SER A 69 -18.69 0.23 -1.84
C SER A 69 -18.39 1.28 -0.76
N SER A 70 -19.40 2.08 -0.40
CA SER A 70 -19.33 3.03 0.72
C SER A 70 -18.13 3.99 0.65
N ASN A 71 -17.68 4.34 -0.56
CA ASN A 71 -16.53 5.22 -0.79
C ASN A 71 -15.24 4.75 -0.10
N LYS A 72 -15.04 3.45 0.06
CA LYS A 72 -13.84 2.90 0.71
C LYS A 72 -12.55 3.32 0.00
N ILE A 73 -12.55 3.30 -1.34
CA ILE A 73 -11.38 3.74 -2.12
C ILE A 73 -11.05 5.21 -1.88
N GLY A 74 -12.07 6.07 -1.72
CA GLY A 74 -11.90 7.49 -1.39
C GLY A 74 -11.30 7.67 0.01
N ALA A 75 -11.80 6.94 1.00
CA ALA A 75 -11.27 6.97 2.37
C ALA A 75 -9.81 6.47 2.42
N MET A 76 -9.48 5.41 1.70
CA MET A 76 -8.11 4.90 1.60
C MET A 76 -7.15 5.93 0.99
N LYS A 77 -7.58 6.60 -0.09
CA LYS A 77 -6.79 7.68 -0.70
C LYS A 77 -6.57 8.84 0.26
N GLN A 78 -7.61 9.25 0.99
CA GLN A 78 -7.50 10.31 1.97
C GLN A 78 -6.53 9.92 3.10
N ALA A 79 -6.71 8.74 3.68
CA ALA A 79 -5.85 8.23 4.73
C ALA A 79 -4.37 8.14 4.30
N ALA A 80 -4.12 7.69 3.07
CA ALA A 80 -2.77 7.66 2.51
C ALA A 80 -2.18 9.08 2.32
N ARG A 81 -2.98 10.05 1.84
CA ARG A 81 -2.55 11.46 1.72
C ARG A 81 -2.21 12.05 3.06
N ASP A 82 -3.07 11.85 4.06
CA ASP A 82 -2.86 12.36 5.41
C ASP A 82 -1.57 11.79 6.02
N LEU A 83 -1.27 10.51 5.78
CA LEU A 83 0.01 9.92 6.17
C LEU A 83 1.19 10.61 5.49
N ILE A 84 1.08 10.89 4.18
CA ILE A 84 2.12 11.61 3.44
C ILE A 84 2.30 13.02 4.01
N ASP A 85 1.22 13.72 4.31
CA ASP A 85 1.27 15.07 4.89
C ASP A 85 1.91 15.07 6.29
N ILE A 86 1.73 13.99 7.07
CA ILE A 86 2.40 13.82 8.35
C ILE A 86 3.90 13.57 8.18
N LEU A 87 4.30 12.72 7.25
CA LEU A 87 5.69 12.29 7.07
C LEU A 87 6.49 13.23 6.17
N LYS A 88 5.86 13.83 5.17
CA LYS A 88 6.43 14.78 4.21
C LYS A 88 5.51 16.00 4.07
N PRO A 89 5.44 16.90 5.04
CA PRO A 89 4.64 18.12 4.92
C PRO A 89 4.99 18.91 3.66
N GLU A 90 4.02 19.64 3.12
CA GLU A 90 4.26 20.51 1.96
C GLU A 90 5.41 21.49 2.23
N GLY A 91 6.32 21.60 1.26
CA GLY A 91 7.54 22.43 1.40
C GLY A 91 8.63 21.80 2.27
N SER A 92 8.46 20.59 2.78
CA SER A 92 9.52 19.86 3.46
C SER A 92 10.62 19.45 2.48
N LEU A 93 11.87 19.76 2.84
CA LEU A 93 13.07 19.29 2.14
C LEU A 93 13.59 17.96 2.72
N ASN A 94 12.74 17.21 3.42
CA ASN A 94 13.14 15.93 3.98
C ASN A 94 13.20 14.85 2.90
N ASP A 95 14.39 14.55 2.43
CA ASP A 95 14.66 13.51 1.43
C ASP A 95 14.91 12.13 2.08
N ASP A 96 14.80 12.01 3.40
CA ASP A 96 15.02 10.75 4.12
C ASP A 96 13.77 9.85 4.17
N VAL A 97 12.60 10.37 3.76
CA VAL A 97 11.35 9.62 3.67
C VAL A 97 11.12 9.18 2.23
N TRP A 98 11.22 7.87 2.02
CA TRP A 98 11.01 7.20 0.72
C TRP A 98 9.78 6.31 0.80
N ILE A 99 8.84 6.50 -0.11
CA ILE A 99 7.57 5.79 -0.10
C ILE A 99 7.29 5.21 -1.47
N GLY A 100 6.88 3.95 -1.48
CA GLY A 100 6.38 3.29 -2.68
C GLY A 100 4.95 2.80 -2.49
N LEU A 101 4.18 2.73 -3.58
CA LEU A 101 2.79 2.29 -3.57
C LEU A 101 2.66 0.97 -4.32
N VAL A 102 1.99 0.02 -3.71
CA VAL A 102 1.67 -1.27 -4.30
C VAL A 102 0.15 -1.46 -4.31
N PRO A 103 -0.55 -0.86 -5.28
CA PRO A 103 -1.95 -1.20 -5.50
C PRO A 103 -2.03 -2.64 -6.01
N TYR A 104 -2.86 -3.46 -5.38
CA TYR A 104 -3.04 -4.84 -5.79
C TYR A 104 -4.50 -5.19 -6.04
N THR A 105 -4.71 -6.17 -6.90
CA THR A 105 -6.00 -6.78 -7.23
C THR A 105 -5.85 -8.31 -7.20
N ALA A 106 -6.31 -9.01 -8.21
CA ALA A 106 -5.96 -10.41 -8.49
C ALA A 106 -4.59 -10.57 -9.19
N THR A 107 -3.89 -9.48 -9.39
CA THR A 107 -2.52 -9.37 -9.92
C THR A 107 -1.91 -8.07 -9.46
N VAL A 108 -0.64 -7.84 -9.78
CA VAL A 108 0.05 -6.57 -9.55
C VAL A 108 0.61 -6.05 -10.87
N ASN A 109 0.49 -4.75 -11.08
CA ASN A 109 0.95 -4.06 -12.27
C ASN A 109 2.32 -3.43 -12.01
N ILE A 110 3.35 -3.92 -12.68
CA ILE A 110 4.72 -3.41 -12.58
C ILE A 110 4.99 -2.25 -13.56
N GLY A 111 4.05 -1.98 -14.44
CA GLY A 111 4.20 -1.02 -15.53
C GLY A 111 4.76 -1.63 -16.82
N PRO A 112 4.25 -1.20 -17.99
CA PRO A 112 4.65 -1.76 -19.28
C PRO A 112 6.10 -1.44 -19.66
N GLN A 113 6.74 -0.45 -19.04
CA GLN A 113 8.15 -0.10 -19.26
C GLN A 113 9.09 -1.22 -18.79
N HIS A 114 8.63 -2.13 -17.91
CA HIS A 114 9.42 -3.26 -17.38
C HIS A 114 9.20 -4.56 -18.16
N ALA A 115 8.95 -4.49 -19.46
CA ALA A 115 8.87 -5.67 -20.31
C ALA A 115 10.17 -6.50 -20.34
N ASP A 116 11.30 -5.87 -20.02
CA ASP A 116 12.60 -6.53 -19.86
C ASP A 116 12.67 -7.47 -18.64
N TRP A 117 11.78 -7.34 -17.66
CA TRP A 117 11.64 -8.24 -16.51
C TRP A 117 10.90 -9.55 -16.82
N LEU A 118 10.29 -9.61 -18.01
CA LEU A 118 9.57 -10.79 -18.45
C LEU A 118 10.53 -11.86 -19.00
N HIS A 119 10.08 -13.12 -18.92
CA HIS A 119 10.74 -14.20 -19.60
C HIS A 119 10.91 -13.88 -21.10
N PRO A 120 12.03 -14.24 -21.75
CA PRO A 120 12.27 -13.88 -23.16
C PRO A 120 11.15 -14.25 -24.12
N ASN A 121 10.47 -15.39 -23.90
CA ASN A 121 9.33 -15.80 -24.72
C ASN A 121 8.12 -14.87 -24.54
N ASP A 122 7.89 -14.37 -23.32
CA ASP A 122 6.80 -13.46 -23.03
C ASP A 122 7.07 -12.04 -23.53
N ARG A 123 8.34 -11.61 -23.59
CA ARG A 123 8.70 -10.34 -24.24
C ARG A 123 8.25 -10.28 -25.68
N VAL A 124 8.36 -11.41 -26.39
CA VAL A 124 7.86 -11.54 -27.78
C VAL A 124 6.34 -11.54 -27.81
N HIS A 125 5.70 -12.21 -26.86
CA HIS A 125 4.27 -12.28 -26.70
C HIS A 125 3.66 -10.89 -26.47
N VAL A 126 4.13 -10.10 -25.51
CA VAL A 126 3.61 -8.75 -25.21
C VAL A 126 3.85 -7.74 -26.32
N SER A 127 4.78 -7.98 -27.21
CA SER A 127 5.09 -7.08 -28.33
C SER A 127 4.31 -7.39 -29.60
N LYS A 128 3.53 -8.49 -29.66
CA LYS A 128 2.96 -9.02 -30.90
C LYS A 128 1.49 -9.43 -30.80
N ILE A 129 1.21 -10.59 -31.30
CA ILE A 129 -0.05 -11.06 -31.87
C ILE A 129 -1.13 -11.27 -30.81
N ASP A 130 -0.77 -11.70 -29.62
CA ASP A 130 -1.75 -12.14 -28.62
C ASP A 130 -2.45 -10.96 -27.94
N PHE A 131 -1.77 -9.80 -27.86
CA PHE A 131 -2.40 -8.56 -27.40
C PHE A 131 -3.10 -7.78 -28.54
N LEU A 132 -2.90 -8.16 -29.79
CA LEU A 132 -3.52 -7.61 -31.01
C LEU A 132 -3.60 -6.09 -31.05
N THR A 133 -4.79 -5.53 -30.87
CA THR A 133 -5.06 -4.09 -30.86
C THR A 133 -4.89 -3.44 -29.50
N SER A 134 -4.59 -4.22 -28.47
CA SER A 134 -4.23 -3.76 -27.14
C SER A 134 -2.71 -3.85 -26.93
N SER A 135 -2.20 -3.13 -25.94
CA SER A 135 -0.83 -3.29 -25.46
C SER A 135 -0.85 -3.90 -24.07
N TRP A 136 0.18 -4.63 -23.70
CA TRP A 136 0.36 -5.09 -22.33
C TRP A 136 0.45 -3.89 -21.38
N LYS A 137 -0.32 -3.90 -20.30
CA LYS A 137 -0.40 -2.80 -19.32
C LYS A 137 0.56 -2.94 -18.16
N GLY A 138 1.32 -4.04 -18.09
CA GLY A 138 2.33 -4.23 -17.06
C GLY A 138 1.97 -5.23 -15.95
N CYS A 139 0.82 -5.87 -16.00
CA CYS A 139 0.49 -6.89 -15.00
C CYS A 139 1.25 -8.19 -15.23
N VAL A 140 1.59 -8.88 -14.14
CA VAL A 140 2.35 -10.12 -14.15
C VAL A 140 1.66 -11.25 -13.44
N GLU A 141 1.91 -12.49 -13.89
CA GLU A 141 1.50 -13.68 -13.16
C GLU A 141 2.34 -13.90 -11.90
N ALA A 142 1.80 -14.67 -10.99
CA ALA A 142 2.54 -15.14 -9.82
C ALA A 142 3.65 -16.10 -10.26
N ARG A 143 4.85 -15.91 -9.74
CA ARG A 143 5.94 -16.85 -9.97
C ARG A 143 5.59 -18.21 -9.36
N LYS A 144 5.96 -19.27 -10.06
CA LYS A 144 5.72 -20.66 -9.62
C LYS A 144 6.77 -21.12 -8.61
N LEU A 145 6.53 -22.28 -8.02
CA LEU A 145 7.46 -22.99 -7.15
C LEU A 145 7.99 -22.15 -5.97
N GLY A 146 7.11 -21.35 -5.35
CA GLY A 146 7.47 -20.51 -4.21
C GLY A 146 8.14 -19.19 -4.59
N GLY A 147 8.33 -18.91 -5.87
CA GLY A 147 8.89 -17.64 -6.33
C GLY A 147 7.98 -16.43 -6.09
N ASP A 148 6.70 -16.66 -5.87
CA ASP A 148 5.73 -15.65 -5.45
C ASP A 148 5.91 -15.21 -3.99
N GLU A 149 6.56 -16.03 -3.17
CA GLU A 149 6.91 -15.77 -1.77
C GLU A 149 8.40 -15.38 -1.61
N SER A 150 9.02 -14.83 -2.64
CA SER A 150 10.44 -14.49 -2.65
C SER A 150 10.70 -13.07 -3.13
N ASP A 151 11.84 -12.52 -2.75
CA ASP A 151 12.35 -11.25 -3.25
C ASP A 151 13.37 -11.39 -4.38
N LEU A 152 13.37 -12.53 -5.09
CA LEU A 152 14.23 -12.74 -6.25
C LEU A 152 14.01 -11.64 -7.30
N THR A 153 15.12 -11.17 -7.88
CA THR A 153 15.09 -10.17 -8.96
C THR A 153 14.59 -10.75 -10.27
N PRO A 154 14.22 -9.93 -11.27
CA PRO A 154 13.86 -10.43 -12.60
C PRO A 154 15.01 -11.20 -13.31
N ALA A 155 16.26 -10.85 -13.02
CA ALA A 155 17.40 -11.54 -13.59
C ALA A 155 17.56 -12.97 -13.06
N GLU A 156 17.17 -13.21 -11.79
CA GLU A 156 17.21 -14.52 -11.14
C GLU A 156 15.99 -15.37 -11.49
N ALA A 157 14.82 -14.73 -11.55
CA ALA A 157 13.55 -15.36 -11.86
C ALA A 157 12.66 -14.39 -12.64
N PRO A 158 12.66 -14.44 -13.97
CA PRO A 158 11.83 -13.56 -14.80
C PRO A 158 10.35 -13.82 -14.57
N PHE A 159 9.55 -12.78 -14.79
CA PHE A 159 8.09 -12.86 -14.66
C PHE A 159 7.44 -13.38 -15.95
N ILE A 160 6.20 -13.83 -15.82
CA ILE A 160 5.29 -14.13 -16.92
C ILE A 160 4.31 -12.97 -17.04
N ALA A 161 4.07 -12.52 -18.28
CA ALA A 161 3.07 -11.49 -18.53
C ALA A 161 1.68 -11.99 -18.16
N TYR A 162 0.93 -11.19 -17.42
CA TYR A 162 -0.48 -11.47 -17.18
C TYR A 162 -1.27 -11.30 -18.47
N TYR A 163 -1.99 -12.33 -18.84
CA TYR A 163 -2.76 -12.37 -20.05
C TYR A 163 -4.11 -13.05 -19.83
N TYR A 164 -5.17 -12.26 -19.75
CA TYR A 164 -6.51 -12.80 -19.59
C TYR A 164 -7.02 -13.35 -20.93
N GLY A 165 -7.15 -14.66 -21.03
CA GLY A 165 -7.57 -15.36 -22.24
C GLY A 165 -8.97 -14.97 -22.71
N SER A 166 -9.26 -15.23 -23.99
CA SER A 166 -10.60 -15.11 -24.54
C SER A 166 -11.38 -16.39 -24.29
N ASP A 167 -12.41 -16.31 -23.48
CA ASP A 167 -13.29 -17.41 -23.11
C ASP A 167 -14.72 -16.92 -22.80
N VAL A 168 -15.51 -17.73 -22.08
CA VAL A 168 -16.90 -17.37 -21.76
C VAL A 168 -17.02 -16.10 -20.92
N ASP A 169 -15.99 -15.78 -20.13
CA ASP A 169 -15.97 -14.62 -19.25
C ASP A 169 -15.45 -13.37 -19.94
N ASN A 170 -14.62 -13.55 -20.98
CA ASN A 170 -13.88 -12.46 -21.62
C ASN A 170 -13.76 -12.69 -23.14
N ARG A 171 -14.89 -12.59 -23.84
CA ARG A 171 -14.98 -12.86 -25.28
C ARG A 171 -14.42 -11.69 -26.11
N TRP A 172 -13.12 -11.64 -26.25
CA TRP A 172 -12.46 -10.62 -27.09
C TRP A 172 -11.75 -11.22 -28.31
N TRP A 173 -11.56 -12.53 -28.37
CA TRP A 173 -11.01 -13.26 -29.50
C TRP A 173 -12.11 -14.06 -30.24
N PRO A 174 -12.09 -14.27 -31.53
CA PRO A 174 -11.08 -13.89 -32.54
C PRO A 174 -11.01 -12.38 -32.82
N PRO A 175 -10.13 -11.90 -33.75
CA PRO A 175 -9.87 -10.47 -34.00
C PRO A 175 -11.11 -9.59 -34.25
N THR A 176 -12.26 -10.21 -34.48
CA THR A 176 -13.56 -9.55 -34.61
C THR A 176 -14.22 -9.26 -33.24
N GLY A 177 -13.61 -9.73 -32.15
CA GLY A 177 -14.06 -9.45 -30.80
C GLY A 177 -13.76 -8.01 -30.38
N THR A 178 -14.58 -7.49 -29.47
CA THR A 178 -14.39 -6.14 -28.91
C THR A 178 -13.35 -6.19 -27.80
N ILE A 179 -12.30 -5.37 -27.91
CA ILE A 179 -11.40 -5.07 -26.79
C ILE A 179 -11.89 -3.79 -26.15
N ASP A 180 -12.24 -3.87 -24.87
CA ASP A 180 -12.73 -2.74 -24.09
C ASP A 180 -12.27 -2.94 -22.63
N GLU A 181 -11.05 -2.54 -22.35
CA GLU A 181 -10.38 -2.74 -21.07
C GLU A 181 -10.67 -1.57 -20.12
N ARG A 182 -11.96 -1.31 -19.90
CA ARG A 182 -12.36 -0.29 -18.94
C ARG A 182 -11.99 -0.69 -17.51
N ASN A 183 -11.53 0.27 -16.77
CA ASN A 183 -11.25 0.17 -15.33
C ASN A 183 -12.42 0.65 -14.48
N SER A 184 -13.65 0.59 -14.98
CA SER A 184 -14.79 1.10 -14.23
C SER A 184 -15.28 0.10 -13.20
N ALA A 185 -15.96 0.65 -12.22
CA ALA A 185 -16.66 -0.09 -11.20
C ALA A 185 -17.72 -1.09 -11.74
N GLU A 186 -18.16 -0.92 -12.96
CA GLU A 186 -19.16 -1.76 -13.61
C GLU A 186 -18.53 -2.86 -14.45
N ASN A 187 -17.28 -2.69 -14.76
CA ASN A 187 -16.33 -3.64 -15.33
C ASN A 187 -16.90 -4.64 -16.34
N ASN A 188 -17.61 -4.13 -17.34
CA ASN A 188 -18.02 -4.90 -18.51
C ASN A 188 -16.90 -4.94 -19.57
N GLY A 189 -15.67 -4.64 -19.17
CA GLY A 189 -14.50 -4.65 -20.04
C GLY A 189 -14.20 -6.04 -20.57
N ARG A 190 -13.50 -6.09 -21.70
CA ARG A 190 -13.02 -7.30 -22.37
C ARG A 190 -11.65 -7.05 -22.95
N GLY A 191 -10.76 -7.99 -22.78
CA GLY A 191 -9.42 -7.88 -23.33
C GLY A 191 -8.37 -8.64 -22.51
N PRO A 192 -7.15 -8.70 -23.00
CA PRO A 192 -6.08 -9.48 -22.36
C PRO A 192 -5.59 -8.87 -21.04
N ASN A 193 -5.82 -7.58 -20.78
CA ASN A 193 -5.48 -6.92 -19.52
C ASN A 193 -6.66 -6.78 -18.56
N LEU A 194 -7.75 -7.48 -18.76
CA LEU A 194 -8.92 -7.40 -17.90
C LEU A 194 -8.56 -7.73 -16.45
N GLY A 195 -8.88 -6.84 -15.50
CA GLY A 195 -8.50 -6.99 -14.10
C GLY A 195 -7.09 -6.48 -13.74
N CYS A 196 -6.32 -6.00 -14.73
CA CYS A 196 -5.02 -5.38 -14.49
C CYS A 196 -5.19 -3.98 -13.90
N GLY A 197 -4.90 -3.84 -12.61
CA GLY A 197 -5.04 -2.61 -11.83
C GLY A 197 -4.03 -1.51 -12.19
N PRO A 198 -4.01 -0.40 -11.44
CA PRO A 198 -3.04 0.67 -11.66
C PRO A 198 -1.62 0.19 -11.35
N PRO A 199 -0.60 0.80 -12.00
CA PRO A 199 0.78 0.41 -11.76
C PRO A 199 1.26 0.80 -10.37
N ILE A 200 2.25 0.06 -9.88
CA ILE A 200 2.99 0.43 -8.68
C ILE A 200 3.71 1.77 -8.90
N THR A 201 3.86 2.53 -7.81
CA THR A 201 4.81 3.65 -7.74
C THR A 201 6.03 3.16 -6.98
N PHE A 202 7.19 3.26 -7.61
CA PHE A 202 8.43 2.80 -6.98
C PHE A 202 8.79 3.64 -5.77
N LEU A 203 9.74 3.16 -5.01
CA LEU A 203 10.25 3.86 -3.84
C LEU A 203 10.83 5.21 -4.27
N THR A 204 10.18 6.29 -3.88
CA THR A 204 10.55 7.67 -4.24
C THR A 204 10.45 8.60 -3.04
N SER A 205 11.29 9.64 -3.02
CA SER A 205 11.17 10.76 -2.09
C SER A 205 10.36 11.92 -2.67
N ASP A 206 9.95 11.85 -3.93
CA ASP A 206 9.11 12.86 -4.57
C ASP A 206 7.65 12.76 -4.09
N ARG A 207 7.23 13.75 -3.30
CA ARG A 207 5.87 13.82 -2.75
C ARG A 207 4.80 13.86 -3.83
N ASP A 208 5.04 14.60 -4.91
CA ASP A 208 4.05 14.77 -5.97
C ASP A 208 3.88 13.48 -6.78
N GLU A 209 4.96 12.73 -6.99
CA GLU A 209 4.91 11.40 -7.60
C GLU A 209 4.11 10.42 -6.76
N ILE A 210 4.30 10.42 -5.42
CA ILE A 210 3.53 9.58 -4.50
C ILE A 210 2.04 9.95 -4.56
N LEU A 211 1.70 11.23 -4.47
CA LEU A 211 0.31 11.71 -4.53
C LEU A 211 -0.35 11.37 -5.87
N LEU A 212 0.38 11.49 -6.99
CA LEU A 212 -0.11 11.09 -8.30
C LEU A 212 -0.39 9.58 -8.37
N GLY A 213 0.44 8.77 -7.73
CA GLY A 213 0.22 7.32 -7.60
C GLY A 213 -1.07 7.01 -6.82
N ILE A 214 -1.29 7.71 -5.71
CA ILE A 214 -2.53 7.59 -4.93
C ILE A 214 -3.75 7.99 -5.78
N ASP A 215 -3.65 9.03 -6.59
CA ASP A 215 -4.75 9.48 -7.45
C ASP A 215 -5.15 8.45 -8.50
N LYS A 216 -4.22 7.67 -9.00
CA LYS A 216 -4.47 6.61 -9.99
C LYS A 216 -5.17 5.37 -9.41
N MET A 217 -5.24 5.22 -8.09
CA MET A 217 -5.90 4.07 -7.47
C MET A 217 -7.41 4.09 -7.73
N LEU A 218 -7.92 2.97 -8.20
CA LEU A 218 -9.33 2.74 -8.54
C LEU A 218 -9.71 1.31 -8.17
N PRO A 219 -10.99 1.02 -7.87
CA PRO A 219 -11.43 -0.35 -7.60
C PRO A 219 -11.58 -1.15 -8.90
N TRP A 220 -11.06 -2.40 -8.90
CA TRP A 220 -11.07 -3.32 -10.04
C TRP A 220 -11.80 -4.61 -9.71
N HIS A 221 -12.68 -5.10 -10.59
CA HIS A 221 -13.63 -6.15 -10.26
C HIS A 221 -13.21 -7.58 -10.55
N ARG A 222 -12.23 -7.80 -11.41
CA ARG A 222 -11.99 -9.13 -11.96
C ARG A 222 -10.89 -9.88 -11.21
N GLY A 223 -11.00 -11.23 -11.24
CA GLY A 223 -9.97 -12.16 -10.78
C GLY A 223 -9.97 -12.45 -9.28
N GLY A 224 -10.44 -11.56 -8.43
CA GLY A 224 -10.47 -11.71 -6.98
C GLY A 224 -9.52 -10.80 -6.22
N THR A 225 -9.12 -11.24 -5.03
CA THR A 225 -8.26 -10.52 -4.08
C THR A 225 -7.05 -11.37 -3.74
N LEU A 226 -5.86 -10.94 -4.14
CA LEU A 226 -4.61 -11.65 -3.87
C LEU A 226 -3.63 -10.78 -3.07
N GLY A 227 -3.97 -10.57 -1.80
CA GLY A 227 -3.16 -9.76 -0.86
C GLY A 227 -1.75 -10.31 -0.64
N ASN A 228 -1.55 -11.63 -0.79
CA ASN A 228 -0.23 -12.24 -0.73
C ASN A 228 0.70 -11.73 -1.83
N LEU A 229 0.18 -11.46 -3.03
CA LEU A 229 0.98 -10.87 -4.11
C LEU A 229 1.26 -9.39 -3.84
N GLY A 230 0.26 -8.64 -3.36
CA GLY A 230 0.49 -7.27 -2.90
C GLY A 230 1.61 -7.20 -1.87
N LEU A 231 1.55 -8.06 -0.85
CA LEU A 231 2.57 -8.15 0.19
C LEU A 231 3.96 -8.52 -0.37
N SER A 232 4.04 -9.49 -1.26
CA SER A 232 5.31 -9.91 -1.89
C SER A 232 5.94 -8.78 -2.72
N TRP A 233 5.13 -7.96 -3.39
CA TRP A 233 5.61 -6.79 -4.10
C TRP A 233 6.01 -5.65 -3.14
N GLY A 234 5.32 -5.49 -2.02
CA GLY A 234 5.76 -4.61 -0.93
C GLY A 234 7.12 -5.04 -0.36
N TRP A 235 7.35 -6.34 -0.22
CA TRP A 235 8.66 -6.88 0.18
C TRP A 235 9.75 -6.58 -0.85
N ARG A 236 9.50 -6.86 -2.14
CA ARG A 236 10.45 -6.56 -3.23
C ARG A 236 10.81 -5.08 -3.28
N MET A 237 9.85 -4.21 -3.01
CA MET A 237 10.07 -2.76 -2.96
C MET A 237 11.04 -2.35 -1.86
N LEU A 238 11.07 -3.08 -0.74
CA LEU A 238 11.95 -2.81 0.41
C LEU A 238 13.21 -3.67 0.43
N SER A 239 13.34 -4.64 -0.49
CA SER A 239 14.46 -5.57 -0.51
C SER A 239 15.72 -4.96 -1.12
N PRO A 240 16.87 -5.02 -0.45
CA PRO A 240 18.15 -4.55 -1.01
C PRO A 240 18.58 -5.30 -2.29
N ARG A 241 18.02 -6.49 -2.56
CA ARG A 241 18.24 -7.22 -3.81
C ARG A 241 17.70 -6.46 -5.03
N TRP A 242 16.73 -5.57 -4.81
CA TRP A 242 16.09 -4.79 -5.86
C TRP A 242 16.71 -3.39 -6.05
N ARG A 243 17.80 -3.11 -5.35
CA ARG A 243 18.57 -1.88 -5.51
C ARG A 243 19.07 -1.75 -6.95
N GLY A 244 18.77 -0.61 -7.59
CA GLY A 244 19.12 -0.37 -8.98
C GLY A 244 18.31 -1.15 -10.02
N VAL A 245 17.36 -2.01 -9.58
CA VAL A 245 16.47 -2.76 -10.50
C VAL A 245 15.26 -1.92 -10.88
N TRP A 246 14.68 -1.19 -9.90
CA TRP A 246 13.46 -0.42 -10.10
C TRP A 246 13.61 0.76 -11.08
N ASP A 247 14.69 1.50 -10.93
CA ASP A 247 15.04 2.69 -11.71
C ASP A 247 16.04 2.39 -12.83
N ASN A 248 16.46 1.14 -12.95
CA ASN A 248 17.51 0.69 -13.85
C ASN A 248 18.81 1.51 -13.69
N ASP A 249 19.08 1.96 -12.47
CA ASP A 249 20.30 2.71 -12.13
C ASP A 249 21.18 1.89 -11.15
N PRO A 250 22.29 1.31 -11.63
CA PRO A 250 23.22 0.59 -10.76
C PRO A 250 23.87 1.44 -9.66
N ALA A 251 23.81 2.77 -9.78
CA ALA A 251 24.29 3.70 -8.77
C ALA A 251 23.23 4.06 -7.71
N SER A 252 22.01 3.56 -7.86
CA SER A 252 20.94 3.77 -6.88
C SER A 252 21.36 3.29 -5.50
N ALA A 253 21.14 4.12 -4.49
CA ALA A 253 21.40 3.79 -3.09
C ALA A 253 20.20 3.08 -2.41
N ARG A 254 19.06 2.97 -3.10
CA ARG A 254 17.81 2.47 -2.55
C ARG A 254 17.29 1.22 -3.29
N PRO A 255 16.64 0.31 -2.56
CA PRO A 255 16.47 0.22 -1.09
C PRO A 255 17.79 -0.04 -0.38
N VAL A 256 17.94 0.47 0.87
CA VAL A 256 19.13 0.19 1.71
C VAL A 256 19.15 -1.26 2.18
N ASP A 257 20.23 -1.66 2.84
CA ASP A 257 20.38 -3.00 3.40
C ASP A 257 19.31 -3.26 4.50
N TYR A 258 18.99 -4.54 4.72
CA TYR A 258 18.16 -4.92 5.86
C TYR A 258 18.87 -4.58 7.16
N ASN A 259 18.10 -4.14 8.15
CA ASN A 259 18.60 -3.75 9.47
C ASN A 259 19.65 -2.62 9.44
N ASP A 260 19.59 -1.74 8.44
CA ASP A 260 20.35 -0.48 8.47
C ASP A 260 19.93 0.32 9.70
N PRO A 261 20.86 0.68 10.61
CA PRO A 261 20.48 1.34 11.86
C PRO A 261 19.99 2.79 11.67
N ALA A 262 20.21 3.38 10.49
CA ALA A 262 19.81 4.74 10.19
C ALA A 262 18.44 4.82 9.51
N ILE A 263 17.88 3.72 9.02
CA ILE A 263 16.68 3.72 8.17
C ILE A 263 15.73 2.60 8.57
N ASP A 264 14.51 2.97 8.95
CA ASP A 264 13.46 2.00 9.23
C ASP A 264 12.80 1.51 7.92
N LYS A 265 12.63 0.20 7.80
CA LYS A 265 11.86 -0.42 6.70
C LYS A 265 10.46 -0.77 7.18
N ILE A 266 9.46 -0.21 6.52
CA ILE A 266 8.07 -0.29 6.94
C ILE A 266 7.18 -0.77 5.80
N ALA A 267 6.33 -1.75 6.06
CA ALA A 267 5.23 -2.12 5.18
C ALA A 267 3.89 -1.83 5.86
N ILE A 268 3.01 -1.11 5.19
CA ILE A 268 1.62 -0.91 5.61
C ILE A 268 0.74 -1.69 4.65
N VAL A 269 0.03 -2.69 5.15
CA VAL A 269 -0.74 -3.65 4.34
C VAL A 269 -2.21 -3.59 4.72
N MET A 270 -3.06 -3.30 3.75
CA MET A 270 -4.48 -3.09 3.98
C MET A 270 -5.33 -3.96 3.06
N THR A 271 -6.45 -4.48 3.59
CA THR A 271 -7.51 -5.15 2.83
C THR A 271 -8.89 -4.78 3.36
N ASP A 272 -9.90 -4.80 2.50
CA ASP A 272 -11.31 -4.70 2.89
C ASP A 272 -12.06 -6.05 2.83
N GLY A 273 -11.34 -7.16 2.55
CA GLY A 273 -11.93 -8.49 2.41
C GLY A 273 -10.92 -9.62 2.55
N GLN A 274 -11.42 -10.82 2.39
CA GLN A 274 -10.62 -12.04 2.41
C GLN A 274 -9.82 -12.23 1.11
N ASN A 275 -8.70 -12.92 1.16
CA ASN A 275 -8.07 -13.43 -0.05
C ASN A 275 -9.01 -14.41 -0.75
N GLN A 276 -9.14 -14.27 -2.05
CA GLN A 276 -9.98 -15.20 -2.83
C GLN A 276 -9.65 -15.15 -4.31
N LEU A 277 -9.82 -16.29 -4.98
CA LEU A 277 -10.09 -16.33 -6.41
C LEU A 277 -11.58 -16.10 -6.57
N TYR A 278 -11.97 -15.15 -7.38
CA TYR A 278 -13.37 -14.80 -7.55
C TYR A 278 -13.94 -15.48 -8.79
N ASP A 279 -15.23 -15.76 -8.78
CA ASP A 279 -15.98 -16.15 -9.94
C ASP A 279 -17.17 -15.21 -10.13
N TRP A 280 -17.25 -14.59 -11.29
CA TRP A 280 -18.33 -13.65 -11.57
C TRP A 280 -19.66 -14.40 -11.67
N PRO A 281 -20.71 -14.01 -10.93
CA PRO A 281 -21.88 -14.85 -10.69
C PRO A 281 -22.75 -15.17 -11.91
N ASP A 282 -22.56 -14.49 -13.04
CA ASP A 282 -23.40 -14.65 -14.23
C ASP A 282 -22.84 -15.62 -15.29
N HIS A 283 -21.74 -16.32 -15.01
CA HIS A 283 -21.01 -17.08 -16.02
C HIS A 283 -21.07 -18.61 -15.88
N GLY A 284 -21.93 -19.14 -15.03
CA GLY A 284 -22.03 -20.59 -14.91
C GLY A 284 -23.36 -21.12 -14.43
N PRO A 285 -23.71 -22.34 -14.84
CA PRO A 285 -24.97 -23.00 -14.46
C PRO A 285 -25.02 -23.45 -13.00
N ASN A 286 -23.97 -23.29 -12.21
CA ASN A 286 -23.81 -23.87 -10.88
C ASN A 286 -23.50 -22.84 -9.79
N ASN A 287 -24.39 -21.87 -9.58
CA ASN A 287 -24.33 -20.96 -8.41
C ASN A 287 -22.98 -20.27 -8.18
N GLY A 288 -22.37 -19.69 -9.19
CA GLY A 288 -21.19 -18.87 -9.03
C GLY A 288 -19.85 -19.59 -9.23
N VAL A 289 -19.86 -20.87 -9.58
CA VAL A 289 -18.65 -21.52 -10.09
C VAL A 289 -18.85 -21.76 -11.57
N GLY A 290 -18.34 -20.85 -12.40
CA GLY A 290 -18.38 -21.01 -13.85
C GLY A 290 -17.68 -22.31 -14.31
N PRO A 291 -17.83 -22.69 -15.58
CA PRO A 291 -17.24 -23.92 -16.11
C PRO A 291 -15.71 -23.98 -15.99
N LEU A 292 -15.07 -22.85 -15.70
CA LEU A 292 -13.62 -22.69 -15.54
C LEU A 292 -13.19 -22.60 -14.07
N GLY A 293 -14.12 -22.66 -13.12
CA GLY A 293 -13.89 -22.73 -11.69
C GLY A 293 -13.54 -21.40 -11.01
N SER A 294 -13.13 -20.38 -11.75
CA SER A 294 -12.92 -18.99 -11.29
C SER A 294 -12.60 -18.07 -12.45
N ASP A 295 -12.66 -16.77 -12.21
CA ASP A 295 -12.03 -15.77 -13.07
C ASP A 295 -10.52 -16.03 -13.19
N PHE A 296 -9.92 -15.46 -14.22
CA PHE A 296 -8.46 -15.51 -14.39
C PHE A 296 -7.79 -14.54 -13.39
N SER A 297 -6.76 -15.03 -12.73
CA SER A 297 -5.96 -14.30 -11.76
C SER A 297 -4.47 -14.46 -12.07
N ALA A 298 -3.61 -13.87 -11.27
CA ALA A 298 -2.16 -14.09 -11.40
C ALA A 298 -1.74 -15.57 -11.20
N TYR A 299 -2.58 -16.39 -10.58
CA TYR A 299 -2.40 -17.86 -10.49
C TYR A 299 -3.10 -18.63 -11.63
N GLY A 300 -3.62 -17.92 -12.61
CA GLY A 300 -4.51 -18.47 -13.60
C GLY A 300 -5.92 -18.67 -13.01
N ARG A 301 -6.64 -19.69 -13.48
CA ARG A 301 -7.94 -20.08 -12.95
C ARG A 301 -7.78 -21.15 -11.86
N LEU A 302 -8.85 -21.40 -11.10
CA LEU A 302 -8.86 -22.39 -10.02
C LEU A 302 -8.28 -23.75 -10.44
N GLN A 303 -8.68 -24.25 -11.63
CA GLN A 303 -8.19 -25.50 -12.17
C GLN A 303 -6.67 -25.45 -12.49
N THR A 304 -6.18 -24.32 -12.99
CA THR A 304 -4.76 -24.10 -13.31
C THR A 304 -3.93 -23.99 -12.02
N PHE A 305 -4.50 -23.39 -10.99
CA PHE A 305 -3.89 -23.30 -9.66
C PHE A 305 -3.82 -24.67 -8.97
N GLY A 306 -4.68 -25.62 -9.41
CA GLY A 306 -4.63 -27.03 -8.98
C GLY A 306 -5.33 -27.30 -7.66
N PHE A 307 -6.30 -26.46 -7.26
CA PHE A 307 -7.08 -26.66 -6.03
C PHE A 307 -8.49 -27.16 -6.34
N PRO A 308 -9.07 -28.01 -5.46
CA PRO A 308 -10.38 -28.62 -5.68
C PRO A 308 -11.55 -27.66 -5.44
N SER A 309 -11.32 -26.51 -4.80
CA SER A 309 -12.36 -25.52 -4.49
C SER A 309 -11.77 -24.13 -4.27
N LEU A 310 -12.60 -23.10 -4.42
CA LEU A 310 -12.24 -21.71 -4.13
C LEU A 310 -11.74 -21.54 -2.68
N ASP A 311 -12.36 -22.22 -1.74
CA ASP A 311 -11.99 -22.17 -0.34
C ASP A 311 -10.62 -22.85 -0.08
N ALA A 312 -10.31 -23.94 -0.77
CA ALA A 312 -9.00 -24.57 -0.70
C ALA A 312 -7.90 -23.66 -1.28
N ALA A 313 -8.18 -22.98 -2.39
CA ALA A 313 -7.28 -22.00 -2.98
C ALA A 313 -7.08 -20.79 -2.05
N ARG A 314 -8.15 -20.30 -1.42
CA ARG A 314 -8.07 -19.22 -0.42
C ARG A 314 -7.12 -19.58 0.72
N ARG A 315 -7.28 -20.75 1.34
CA ARG A 315 -6.40 -21.20 2.43
C ARG A 315 -4.93 -21.29 2.03
N GLU A 316 -4.64 -21.67 0.80
CA GLU A 316 -3.25 -21.67 0.30
C GLU A 316 -2.73 -20.24 0.12
N VAL A 317 -3.52 -19.33 -0.44
CA VAL A 317 -3.17 -17.91 -0.56
C VAL A 317 -2.92 -17.29 0.82
N ASP A 318 -3.77 -17.58 1.81
CA ASP A 318 -3.60 -17.14 3.20
C ASP A 318 -2.31 -17.70 3.82
N SER A 319 -1.98 -18.96 3.54
CA SER A 319 -0.75 -19.58 4.01
C SER A 319 0.49 -18.93 3.40
N ARG A 320 0.46 -18.61 2.10
CA ARG A 320 1.53 -17.87 1.41
C ARG A 320 1.69 -16.46 1.98
N PHE A 321 0.58 -15.78 2.22
CA PHE A 321 0.59 -14.47 2.89
C PHE A 321 1.30 -14.55 4.25
N ALA A 322 0.92 -15.52 5.09
CA ALA A 322 1.51 -15.69 6.42
C ALA A 322 3.02 -15.99 6.37
N ARG A 323 3.48 -16.87 5.44
CA ARG A 323 4.90 -17.18 5.26
C ARG A 323 5.70 -15.95 4.79
N THR A 324 5.15 -15.18 3.85
CA THR A 324 5.76 -13.91 3.40
C THR A 324 5.90 -12.92 4.55
N CYS A 325 4.86 -12.74 5.40
CA CYS A 325 4.94 -11.90 6.59
C CYS A 325 6.08 -12.33 7.53
N GLN A 326 6.20 -13.64 7.78
CA GLN A 326 7.27 -14.15 8.65
C GLN A 326 8.66 -13.83 8.10
N THR A 327 8.84 -14.02 6.79
CA THR A 327 10.13 -13.74 6.12
C THR A 327 10.45 -12.24 6.14
N MET A 328 9.49 -11.38 5.89
CA MET A 328 9.67 -9.93 5.96
C MET A 328 10.07 -9.49 7.38
N LYS A 329 9.38 -9.99 8.40
CA LYS A 329 9.72 -9.72 9.81
C LYS A 329 11.11 -10.22 10.20
N ALA A 330 11.50 -11.41 9.72
CA ALA A 330 12.84 -11.96 9.94
C ALA A 330 13.94 -11.10 9.31
N ASN A 331 13.64 -10.36 8.24
CA ASN A 331 14.52 -9.39 7.61
C ASN A 331 14.46 -7.98 8.24
N GLY A 332 13.81 -7.82 9.39
CA GLY A 332 13.75 -6.55 10.10
C GLY A 332 12.73 -5.55 9.54
N ILE A 333 11.85 -5.96 8.63
CA ILE A 333 10.80 -5.09 8.10
C ILE A 333 9.67 -5.00 9.14
N GLN A 334 9.34 -3.79 9.58
CA GLN A 334 8.21 -3.54 10.45
C GLN A 334 6.92 -3.53 9.63
N ILE A 335 5.97 -4.39 9.99
CA ILE A 335 4.71 -4.55 9.27
C ILE A 335 3.57 -4.01 10.11
N TYR A 336 2.84 -3.03 9.56
CA TYR A 336 1.53 -2.59 10.00
C TYR A 336 0.48 -3.23 9.12
N THR A 337 -0.59 -3.73 9.71
CA THR A 337 -1.67 -4.34 8.96
C THR A 337 -3.02 -3.74 9.33
N MET A 338 -3.91 -3.65 8.34
CA MET A 338 -5.26 -3.12 8.53
C MET A 338 -6.30 -3.98 7.85
N THR A 339 -7.39 -4.24 8.56
CA THR A 339 -8.62 -4.78 7.99
C THR A 339 -9.69 -3.71 8.01
N PHE A 340 -10.34 -3.47 6.87
CA PHE A 340 -11.19 -2.31 6.65
C PHE A 340 -12.62 -2.67 6.30
N GLY A 341 -13.58 -1.98 6.94
CA GLY A 341 -15.01 -2.20 6.76
C GLY A 341 -15.55 -3.40 7.55
N ALA A 342 -16.79 -3.74 7.29
CA ALA A 342 -17.48 -4.83 7.97
C ALA A 342 -17.24 -6.21 7.33
N THR A 343 -16.60 -6.26 6.17
CA THR A 343 -16.49 -7.45 5.33
C THR A 343 -15.40 -8.44 5.74
N PRO A 344 -14.22 -8.01 6.28
CA PRO A 344 -13.20 -8.96 6.71
C PRO A 344 -13.72 -9.88 7.80
N ASP A 345 -13.78 -11.17 7.51
CA ASP A 345 -14.19 -12.20 8.47
C ASP A 345 -13.15 -12.37 9.59
N ARG A 346 -13.47 -13.20 10.59
CA ARG A 346 -12.58 -13.44 11.72
C ARG A 346 -11.25 -14.07 11.32
N ASP A 347 -11.25 -14.91 10.30
CA ASP A 347 -10.06 -15.60 9.81
C ASP A 347 -9.13 -14.59 9.12
N THR A 348 -9.67 -13.70 8.29
CA THR A 348 -8.94 -12.60 7.67
C THR A 348 -8.37 -11.65 8.74
N GLN A 349 -9.17 -11.26 9.74
CA GLN A 349 -8.69 -10.43 10.84
C GLN A 349 -7.57 -11.12 11.63
N ALA A 350 -7.67 -12.44 11.87
CA ALA A 350 -6.63 -13.22 12.54
C ALA A 350 -5.35 -13.29 11.70
N LEU A 351 -5.47 -13.51 10.39
CA LEU A 351 -4.35 -13.53 9.45
C LEU A 351 -3.57 -12.20 9.47
N TYR A 352 -4.28 -11.07 9.35
CA TYR A 352 -3.67 -9.74 9.34
C TYR A 352 -3.08 -9.38 10.72
N ARG A 353 -3.74 -9.76 11.81
CA ARG A 353 -3.18 -9.61 13.16
C ARG A 353 -1.89 -10.42 13.35
N HIS A 354 -1.82 -11.63 12.81
CA HIS A 354 -0.62 -12.45 12.85
C HIS A 354 0.51 -11.89 11.98
N CYS A 355 0.17 -11.26 10.88
CA CYS A 355 1.13 -10.62 9.97
C CYS A 355 1.77 -9.36 10.58
N ALA A 356 1.05 -8.59 11.35
CA ALA A 356 1.57 -7.42 12.04
C ALA A 356 2.83 -7.77 12.87
N SER A 357 3.78 -6.84 12.97
CA SER A 357 5.02 -7.04 13.73
C SER A 357 4.78 -7.21 15.23
N ASN A 358 3.74 -6.57 15.75
CA ASN A 358 3.25 -6.73 17.12
C ASN A 358 1.75 -6.39 17.17
N SER A 359 1.12 -6.57 18.34
CA SER A 359 -0.32 -6.32 18.53
C SER A 359 -0.75 -4.88 18.22
N ASP A 360 0.13 -3.92 18.48
CA ASP A 360 -0.16 -2.49 18.32
C ASP A 360 -0.05 -2.03 16.87
N ASN A 361 0.53 -2.87 16.01
CA ASN A 361 0.66 -2.63 14.58
C ASN A 361 -0.51 -3.22 13.76
N TYR A 362 -1.49 -3.85 14.42
CA TYR A 362 -2.72 -4.30 13.78
C TYR A 362 -3.87 -3.34 14.09
N PHE A 363 -4.57 -2.93 13.05
CA PHE A 363 -5.76 -2.09 13.15
C PHE A 363 -6.96 -2.80 12.50
N HIS A 364 -8.12 -2.73 13.15
CA HIS A 364 -9.38 -3.01 12.53
C HIS A 364 -10.15 -1.69 12.42
N ALA A 365 -10.47 -1.28 11.21
CA ALA A 365 -11.13 -0.04 10.87
C ALA A 365 -12.52 -0.33 10.30
N PRO A 366 -13.58 -0.44 11.10
CA PRO A 366 -14.92 -0.76 10.62
C PRO A 366 -15.55 0.33 9.74
N SER A 367 -15.09 1.57 9.86
CA SER A 367 -15.58 2.72 9.09
C SER A 367 -14.47 3.45 8.35
N ASN A 368 -14.85 4.39 7.47
CA ASN A 368 -13.93 5.26 6.76
C ASN A 368 -13.12 6.15 7.73
N ASP A 369 -13.76 6.66 8.77
CA ASP A 369 -13.12 7.53 9.77
C ASP A 369 -12.11 6.72 10.61
N ASP A 370 -12.43 5.48 10.96
CA ASP A 370 -11.51 4.59 11.67
C ASP A 370 -10.26 4.29 10.83
N LEU A 371 -10.41 4.16 9.51
CA LEU A 371 -9.28 3.97 8.60
C LEU A 371 -8.35 5.20 8.60
N ILE A 372 -8.92 6.39 8.46
CA ILE A 372 -8.18 7.64 8.49
C ILE A 372 -7.44 7.79 9.83
N GLU A 373 -8.11 7.52 10.95
CA GLU A 373 -7.49 7.59 12.28
C GLU A 373 -6.40 6.53 12.48
N ALA A 374 -6.52 5.34 11.90
CA ALA A 374 -5.46 4.32 11.91
C ALA A 374 -4.19 4.84 11.22
N PHE A 375 -4.33 5.45 10.04
CA PHE A 375 -3.19 6.04 9.32
C PHE A 375 -2.58 7.22 10.06
N HIS A 376 -3.40 8.11 10.65
CA HIS A 376 -2.93 9.19 11.53
C HIS A 376 -2.15 8.63 12.73
N THR A 377 -2.63 7.55 13.32
CA THR A 377 -1.96 6.90 14.47
C THR A 377 -0.61 6.35 14.05
N ILE A 378 -0.51 5.69 12.90
CA ILE A 378 0.76 5.21 12.36
C ILE A 378 1.69 6.40 12.10
N GLY A 379 1.23 7.43 11.40
CA GLY A 379 2.02 8.63 11.11
C GLY A 379 2.56 9.28 12.37
N ARG A 380 1.73 9.45 13.41
CA ARG A 380 2.16 10.01 14.70
C ARG A 380 3.18 9.15 15.42
N ARG A 381 3.08 7.80 15.33
CA ARG A 381 4.08 6.88 15.94
C ARG A 381 5.42 6.93 15.24
N LEU A 382 5.42 7.16 13.93
CA LEU A 382 6.65 7.26 13.14
C LEU A 382 7.36 8.60 13.32
N VAL A 383 6.67 9.59 13.87
CA VAL A 383 7.25 10.91 14.15
C VAL A 383 7.62 10.99 15.62
N THR A 384 8.90 10.98 15.92
CA THR A 384 9.39 11.20 17.27
C THR A 384 9.37 12.69 17.61
N GLN A 385 8.69 13.05 18.70
CA GLN A 385 8.67 14.41 19.22
C GLN A 385 9.45 14.45 20.55
N ARG A 386 10.35 15.42 20.69
CA ARG A 386 11.13 15.63 21.89
C ARG A 386 11.02 17.10 22.32
N ILE A 387 10.66 17.32 23.60
CA ILE A 387 10.77 18.63 24.22
C ILE A 387 12.26 18.85 24.54
N VAL A 388 12.83 19.91 23.99
CA VAL A 388 14.25 20.22 24.12
C VAL A 388 14.51 21.48 24.95
N GLU A 389 13.44 22.29 25.23
CA GLU A 389 13.53 23.50 26.04
C GLU A 389 12.17 23.89 26.64
#